data_c09cb5e2f769001ab1588b28b4e06e4f
#
_entry.id   c09cb5e2f769001ab1588b28b4e06e4f
#
_cell.length_a   1.000
_cell.length_b   1.000
_cell.length_c   1.000
_cell.angle_alpha   90.00
_cell.angle_beta   90.00
_cell.angle_gamma   90.00
#
_symmetry.space_group_name_H-M   'P 1'
#
loop_
_entity.id
_entity.type
_entity.pdbx_description
1 polymer ?
#
loop_
_entity_poly.entity_id
_entity_poly.type
_entity_poly.pdbx_seq_one_letter_code
_entity_poly.pdbx_strand_id
1 'polypeptide(L)'
;MDFVKNKNLAILDVETTGIKAGSNKIIELYILKVLNEKVVDDYYSKFNPKQNIPLFISNLTGIYQWHVEAAPIIDDEILNIKNFVSDSIIIGHNLKFDLSFLNYALTSNNLQKFDNETIDTLNLSRALMRSKVKNHKLVTLSKYFKTVNQNEHNSKADVLTTYEVFKNLAVFDQIKDKKDVESVNYYLNSIDLHLKNKFKIENIPNTHGVYIFSNKKNIQYVGKSNNLKNRINSHLSYSRSYKSNKIVNSSDKLNIINLNNELSSLIVEHRLINKLKPSLNRSGRISRNIYWIKLKNNKHNFEISKLKNTKNTLFQIGPFLSYSKAKNFKKFLDYKFETLNCKRNNSRKSQCDISILLNTDCACIDSFDLHKYLMNVNEKLISFFKNKEKELEILINNLNQQSALQNFEEAQKLKNFKIIFENYIEFDNFISNILNLDTEIINLLKDSNIEISQDKINLKLDLLDENDIFLKFDDKNYTEINYFNELQLILRFIRNKEPYTISK
;
A
#
# COMPACT_ATOMS: atom_id res chain seq x y z
N MET A 1 17.26 -35.41 -10.06
CA MET A 1 16.24 -34.90 -9.09
C MET A 1 15.70 -36.10 -8.28
N ASP A 2 16.51 -36.62 -7.36
CA ASP A 2 16.20 -37.90 -6.71
C ASP A 2 14.91 -37.88 -5.88
N PHE A 3 14.57 -36.80 -5.25
CA PHE A 3 13.36 -36.66 -4.42
C PHE A 3 12.03 -36.66 -5.18
N VAL A 4 12.04 -36.56 -6.49
CA VAL A 4 10.86 -36.67 -7.37
C VAL A 4 11.00 -37.79 -8.41
N LYS A 5 12.01 -38.63 -8.28
CA LYS A 5 12.26 -39.74 -9.20
C LYS A 5 11.09 -40.75 -9.14
N ASN A 6 10.64 -41.22 -10.28
CA ASN A 6 9.51 -42.14 -10.42
C ASN A 6 8.17 -41.62 -9.84
N LYS A 7 8.03 -40.31 -9.58
CA LYS A 7 6.76 -39.72 -9.16
C LYS A 7 6.16 -38.88 -10.30
N ASN A 8 4.84 -38.85 -10.37
CA ASN A 8 4.11 -37.93 -11.25
C ASN A 8 4.23 -36.54 -10.69
N LEU A 9 4.50 -35.56 -11.55
CA LEU A 9 4.49 -34.14 -11.24
C LEU A 9 3.34 -33.49 -11.99
N ALA A 10 2.59 -32.61 -11.34
CA ALA A 10 1.60 -31.74 -11.94
C ALA A 10 2.05 -30.28 -11.73
N ILE A 11 2.59 -29.68 -12.77
CA ILE A 11 3.01 -28.28 -12.73
C ILE A 11 1.82 -27.44 -13.21
N LEU A 12 1.33 -26.50 -12.39
CA LEU A 12 0.12 -25.75 -12.70
C LEU A 12 0.24 -24.25 -12.45
N ASP A 13 -0.61 -23.50 -13.16
CA ASP A 13 -0.79 -22.07 -13.01
C ASP A 13 -2.20 -21.67 -13.41
N VAL A 14 -2.82 -20.70 -12.71
CA VAL A 14 -4.16 -20.17 -12.99
C VAL A 14 -4.14 -18.68 -13.26
N GLU A 15 -4.90 -18.25 -14.28
CA GLU A 15 -5.27 -16.85 -14.44
C GLU A 15 -6.67 -16.60 -13.86
N THR A 16 -6.87 -15.44 -13.24
CA THR A 16 -8.07 -15.16 -12.46
C THR A 16 -8.59 -13.74 -12.69
N THR A 17 -9.86 -13.49 -12.34
CA THR A 17 -10.46 -12.13 -12.40
C THR A 17 -9.97 -11.20 -11.27
N GLY A 18 -9.09 -11.67 -10.36
CA GLY A 18 -8.53 -10.90 -9.26
C GLY A 18 -7.89 -11.79 -8.20
N ILE A 19 -7.54 -11.22 -7.06
CA ILE A 19 -6.61 -11.86 -6.10
C ILE A 19 -7.24 -12.70 -4.99
N LYS A 20 -8.58 -12.68 -4.83
CA LYS A 20 -9.26 -13.32 -3.69
C LYS A 20 -10.19 -14.42 -4.17
N ALA A 21 -9.87 -15.67 -3.87
CA ALA A 21 -10.75 -16.82 -4.11
C ALA A 21 -12.12 -16.60 -3.45
N GLY A 22 -13.17 -17.07 -4.13
CA GLY A 22 -14.56 -16.86 -3.73
C GLY A 22 -15.18 -15.60 -4.33
N SER A 23 -14.54 -14.45 -4.20
CA SER A 23 -14.98 -13.19 -4.81
C SER A 23 -14.54 -13.07 -6.26
N ASN A 24 -13.39 -13.64 -6.60
CA ASN A 24 -12.85 -13.69 -7.95
C ASN A 24 -12.87 -15.13 -8.46
N LYS A 25 -12.81 -15.31 -9.77
CA LYS A 25 -12.99 -16.60 -10.47
C LYS A 25 -11.79 -16.92 -11.35
N ILE A 26 -11.56 -18.21 -11.58
CA ILE A 26 -10.57 -18.70 -12.56
C ILE A 26 -11.07 -18.40 -13.97
N ILE A 27 -10.19 -17.92 -14.85
CA ILE A 27 -10.47 -17.67 -16.27
C ILE A 27 -9.60 -18.49 -17.20
N GLU A 28 -8.46 -19.01 -16.72
CA GLU A 28 -7.61 -19.93 -17.46
C GLU A 28 -6.86 -20.85 -16.47
N LEU A 29 -6.63 -22.08 -16.86
CA LEU A 29 -5.80 -23.06 -16.15
C LEU A 29 -4.99 -23.86 -17.14
N TYR A 30 -3.71 -24.02 -16.86
CA TYR A 30 -2.87 -25.00 -17.53
C TYR A 30 -2.19 -25.90 -16.50
N ILE A 31 -2.15 -27.20 -16.78
CA ILE A 31 -1.46 -28.22 -15.97
C ILE A 31 -0.59 -29.05 -16.89
N LEU A 32 0.69 -29.16 -16.59
CA LEU A 32 1.65 -30.02 -17.28
C LEU A 32 1.94 -31.26 -16.44
N LYS A 33 1.69 -32.44 -16.98
CA LYS A 33 2.08 -33.71 -16.34
C LYS A 33 3.44 -34.17 -16.79
N VAL A 34 4.30 -34.48 -15.81
CA VAL A 34 5.68 -34.93 -16.06
C VAL A 34 5.97 -36.18 -15.24
N LEU A 35 6.59 -37.17 -15.86
CA LEU A 35 7.11 -38.37 -15.22
C LEU A 35 8.55 -38.62 -15.70
N ASN A 36 9.50 -38.78 -14.76
CA ASN A 36 10.91 -39.01 -15.07
C ASN A 36 11.46 -38.00 -16.09
N GLU A 37 11.20 -36.72 -15.83
CA GLU A 37 11.63 -35.57 -16.65
C GLU A 37 11.02 -35.53 -18.08
N LYS A 38 10.12 -36.43 -18.42
CA LYS A 38 9.39 -36.44 -19.69
C LYS A 38 7.96 -35.93 -19.49
N VAL A 39 7.54 -35.02 -20.35
CA VAL A 39 6.13 -34.61 -20.43
C VAL A 39 5.32 -35.80 -20.91
N VAL A 40 4.31 -36.20 -20.14
CA VAL A 40 3.45 -37.34 -20.43
C VAL A 40 2.02 -36.93 -20.82
N ASP A 41 1.56 -35.76 -20.31
CA ASP A 41 0.21 -35.26 -20.60
C ASP A 41 0.11 -33.77 -20.28
N ASP A 42 -0.93 -33.09 -20.75
CA ASP A 42 -1.26 -31.73 -20.35
C ASP A 42 -2.78 -31.49 -20.36
N TYR A 43 -3.23 -30.59 -19.49
CA TYR A 43 -4.59 -30.09 -19.40
C TYR A 43 -4.62 -28.58 -19.60
N TYR A 44 -5.45 -28.12 -20.52
CA TYR A 44 -5.65 -26.70 -20.78
C TYR A 44 -7.12 -26.37 -20.93
N SER A 45 -7.60 -25.39 -20.20
CA SER A 45 -8.93 -24.84 -20.41
C SER A 45 -9.01 -23.36 -20.05
N LYS A 46 -9.84 -22.63 -20.77
CA LYS A 46 -10.40 -21.34 -20.35
C LYS A 46 -11.74 -21.58 -19.69
N PHE A 47 -12.13 -20.67 -18.80
CA PHE A 47 -13.38 -20.81 -18.04
C PHE A 47 -14.19 -19.51 -18.09
N ASN A 48 -15.51 -19.66 -18.23
CA ASN A 48 -16.43 -18.55 -18.06
C ASN A 48 -16.59 -18.21 -16.58
N PRO A 49 -16.13 -17.05 -16.12
CA PRO A 49 -16.20 -16.69 -14.71
C PRO A 49 -17.62 -16.33 -14.23
N LYS A 50 -18.62 -16.26 -15.14
CA LYS A 50 -19.98 -15.77 -14.87
C LYS A 50 -19.99 -14.39 -14.17
N GLN A 51 -18.96 -13.60 -14.41
CA GLN A 51 -18.81 -12.21 -13.96
C GLN A 51 -17.93 -11.46 -14.96
N ASN A 52 -17.98 -10.13 -14.91
CA ASN A 52 -17.14 -9.31 -15.79
C ASN A 52 -15.65 -9.45 -15.42
N ILE A 53 -14.80 -9.59 -16.43
CA ILE A 53 -13.35 -9.53 -16.29
C ILE A 53 -12.95 -8.05 -16.22
N PRO A 54 -12.32 -7.58 -15.13
CA PRO A 54 -11.84 -6.21 -15.04
C PRO A 54 -10.85 -5.88 -16.16
N LEU A 55 -10.95 -4.70 -16.75
CA LEU A 55 -10.12 -4.31 -17.89
C LEU A 55 -8.62 -4.41 -17.61
N PHE A 56 -8.20 -4.11 -16.36
CA PHE A 56 -6.79 -4.24 -15.99
C PHE A 56 -6.31 -5.69 -15.97
N ILE A 57 -7.19 -6.67 -15.66
CA ILE A 57 -6.89 -8.11 -15.75
C ILE A 57 -6.81 -8.52 -17.22
N SER A 58 -7.76 -8.07 -18.06
CA SER A 58 -7.71 -8.35 -19.50
C SER A 58 -6.42 -7.83 -20.13
N ASN A 59 -5.98 -6.63 -19.74
CA ASN A 59 -4.72 -6.07 -20.23
C ASN A 59 -3.48 -6.80 -19.68
N LEU A 60 -3.57 -7.42 -18.50
CA LEU A 60 -2.48 -8.18 -17.88
C LEU A 60 -2.33 -9.56 -18.51
N THR A 61 -3.44 -10.30 -18.67
CA THR A 61 -3.46 -11.71 -19.08
C THR A 61 -3.68 -11.88 -20.58
N GLY A 62 -4.15 -10.83 -21.27
CA GLY A 62 -4.60 -10.91 -22.66
C GLY A 62 -5.97 -11.62 -22.83
N ILE A 63 -6.66 -11.97 -21.74
CA ILE A 63 -7.94 -12.67 -21.76
C ILE A 63 -9.07 -11.64 -21.58
N TYR A 64 -9.86 -11.48 -22.65
CA TYR A 64 -11.02 -10.60 -22.67
C TYR A 64 -12.31 -11.39 -22.50
N GLN A 65 -13.40 -10.72 -22.17
CA GLN A 65 -14.71 -11.34 -21.91
C GLN A 65 -15.15 -12.29 -23.03
N TRP A 66 -14.99 -11.87 -24.29
CA TRP A 66 -15.36 -12.69 -25.46
C TRP A 66 -14.53 -13.97 -25.64
N HIS A 67 -13.34 -14.06 -25.02
CA HIS A 67 -12.53 -15.28 -25.08
C HIS A 67 -13.08 -16.41 -24.20
N VAL A 68 -13.95 -16.07 -23.24
CA VAL A 68 -14.45 -17.02 -22.22
C VAL A 68 -15.97 -17.16 -22.20
N GLU A 69 -16.72 -16.41 -23.03
CA GLU A 69 -18.19 -16.45 -23.03
C GLU A 69 -18.75 -17.86 -23.34
N ALA A 70 -18.15 -18.54 -24.29
CA ALA A 70 -18.53 -19.90 -24.69
C ALA A 70 -17.74 -21.00 -23.95
N ALA A 71 -16.83 -20.63 -23.05
CA ALA A 71 -16.04 -21.59 -22.29
C ALA A 71 -16.90 -22.25 -21.17
N PRO A 72 -16.54 -23.49 -20.75
CA PRO A 72 -17.20 -24.14 -19.61
C PRO A 72 -17.03 -23.31 -18.34
N ILE A 73 -17.85 -23.53 -17.33
CA ILE A 73 -17.60 -23.02 -16.00
C ILE A 73 -16.67 -23.97 -15.24
N ILE A 74 -15.89 -23.43 -14.30
CA ILE A 74 -14.92 -24.24 -13.53
C ILE A 74 -15.62 -25.35 -12.74
N ASP A 75 -16.85 -25.11 -12.29
CA ASP A 75 -17.62 -26.08 -11.47
C ASP A 75 -17.93 -27.36 -12.24
N ASP A 76 -18.11 -27.29 -13.55
CA ASP A 76 -18.38 -28.47 -14.41
C ASP A 76 -17.10 -29.32 -14.64
N GLU A 77 -15.93 -28.69 -14.56
CA GLU A 77 -14.63 -29.29 -14.87
C GLU A 77 -13.78 -29.64 -13.65
N ILE A 78 -14.14 -29.15 -12.46
CA ILE A 78 -13.24 -29.25 -11.29
C ILE A 78 -12.99 -30.71 -10.84
N LEU A 79 -13.95 -31.62 -11.06
CA LEU A 79 -13.75 -33.05 -10.80
C LEU A 79 -12.76 -33.67 -11.80
N ASN A 80 -12.87 -33.32 -13.08
CA ASN A 80 -11.96 -33.76 -14.13
C ASN A 80 -10.53 -33.26 -13.84
N ILE A 81 -10.40 -32.00 -13.42
CA ILE A 81 -9.13 -31.40 -13.02
C ILE A 81 -8.53 -32.15 -11.83
N LYS A 82 -9.34 -32.47 -10.81
CA LYS A 82 -8.88 -33.24 -9.65
C LYS A 82 -8.39 -34.62 -10.05
N ASN A 83 -9.12 -35.31 -10.88
CA ASN A 83 -8.77 -36.64 -11.41
C ASN A 83 -7.51 -36.58 -12.30
N PHE A 84 -7.36 -35.51 -13.09
CA PHE A 84 -6.17 -35.29 -13.90
C PHE A 84 -4.94 -35.09 -13.02
N VAL A 85 -5.01 -34.30 -11.96
CA VAL A 85 -3.89 -34.12 -10.99
C VAL A 85 -3.60 -35.42 -10.26
N SER A 86 -4.64 -36.19 -9.87
CA SER A 86 -4.51 -37.48 -9.16
C SER A 86 -3.57 -37.39 -7.94
N ASP A 87 -2.66 -38.32 -7.79
CA ASP A 87 -1.65 -38.42 -6.72
C ASP A 87 -0.34 -37.68 -7.03
N SER A 88 -0.30 -36.86 -8.07
CA SER A 88 0.89 -36.13 -8.50
C SER A 88 1.39 -35.18 -7.42
N ILE A 89 2.71 -34.95 -7.34
CA ILE A 89 3.26 -33.82 -6.60
C ILE A 89 2.89 -32.54 -7.35
N ILE A 90 2.20 -31.63 -6.68
CA ILE A 90 1.77 -30.35 -7.28
C ILE A 90 2.91 -29.34 -7.18
N ILE A 91 3.28 -28.75 -8.31
CA ILE A 91 4.34 -27.74 -8.40
C ILE A 91 3.76 -26.45 -9.00
N GLY A 92 4.11 -25.30 -8.41
CA GLY A 92 3.74 -24.00 -8.95
C GLY A 92 4.70 -22.90 -8.50
N HIS A 93 4.49 -21.69 -8.99
CA HIS A 93 5.25 -20.52 -8.56
C HIS A 93 4.38 -19.55 -7.78
N ASN A 94 4.48 -19.51 -6.44
CA ASN A 94 3.51 -18.95 -5.52
C ASN A 94 2.23 -19.80 -5.41
N LEU A 95 2.44 -21.10 -5.42
CA LEU A 95 1.43 -22.16 -5.51
C LEU A 95 0.24 -21.99 -4.53
N LYS A 96 0.46 -21.31 -3.39
CA LYS A 96 -0.61 -21.02 -2.44
C LYS A 96 -1.75 -20.21 -3.08
N PHE A 97 -1.44 -19.35 -4.03
CA PHE A 97 -2.43 -18.56 -4.76
C PHE A 97 -3.32 -19.49 -5.61
N ASP A 98 -2.71 -20.31 -6.46
CA ASP A 98 -3.40 -21.22 -7.37
C ASP A 98 -4.28 -22.23 -6.62
N LEU A 99 -3.69 -22.86 -5.60
CA LEU A 99 -4.42 -23.80 -4.75
C LEU A 99 -5.55 -23.14 -3.96
N SER A 100 -5.47 -21.84 -3.65
CA SER A 100 -6.58 -21.16 -2.99
C SER A 100 -7.83 -21.09 -3.85
N PHE A 101 -7.68 -20.89 -5.16
CA PHE A 101 -8.77 -20.85 -6.12
C PHE A 101 -9.30 -22.26 -6.47
N LEU A 102 -8.40 -23.20 -6.73
CA LEU A 102 -8.77 -24.58 -7.04
C LEU A 102 -9.45 -25.26 -5.84
N ASN A 103 -8.91 -25.09 -4.63
CA ASN A 103 -9.52 -25.63 -3.42
C ASN A 103 -10.85 -24.95 -3.07
N TYR A 104 -11.02 -23.67 -3.41
CA TYR A 104 -12.33 -23.03 -3.29
C TYR A 104 -13.35 -23.65 -4.24
N ALA A 105 -13.00 -23.87 -5.51
CA ALA A 105 -13.86 -24.51 -6.49
C ALA A 105 -14.22 -25.95 -6.05
N LEU A 106 -13.25 -26.73 -5.57
CA LEU A 106 -13.50 -28.07 -5.03
C LEU A 106 -14.50 -28.04 -3.87
N THR A 107 -14.27 -27.19 -2.87
CA THR A 107 -15.15 -27.12 -1.69
C THR A 107 -16.54 -26.60 -2.02
N SER A 108 -16.67 -25.68 -2.96
CA SER A 108 -17.96 -25.17 -3.43
C SER A 108 -18.80 -26.27 -4.11
N ASN A 109 -18.16 -27.31 -4.65
CA ASN A 109 -18.79 -28.47 -5.26
C ASN A 109 -18.81 -29.70 -4.35
N ASN A 110 -18.67 -29.51 -3.03
CA ASN A 110 -18.66 -30.58 -2.01
C ASN A 110 -17.56 -31.63 -2.21
N LEU A 111 -16.48 -31.28 -2.85
CA LEU A 111 -15.32 -32.15 -3.07
C LEU A 111 -14.22 -31.85 -2.04
N GLN A 112 -13.43 -32.87 -1.71
CA GLN A 112 -12.26 -32.70 -0.87
C GLN A 112 -11.20 -31.85 -1.57
N LYS A 113 -10.54 -30.97 -0.81
CA LYS A 113 -9.37 -30.20 -1.27
C LYS A 113 -8.25 -31.13 -1.72
N PHE A 114 -7.31 -30.56 -2.47
CA PHE A 114 -6.05 -31.25 -2.74
C PHE A 114 -5.29 -31.48 -1.42
N ASP A 115 -4.87 -32.71 -1.19
CA ASP A 115 -4.02 -33.16 -0.07
C ASP A 115 -2.64 -33.65 -0.56
N ASN A 116 -2.36 -33.43 -1.84
CA ASN A 116 -1.12 -33.81 -2.51
C ASN A 116 0.12 -33.19 -1.87
N GLU A 117 1.26 -33.87 -1.98
CA GLU A 117 2.57 -33.26 -1.73
C GLU A 117 2.75 -32.03 -2.64
N THR A 118 3.31 -30.94 -2.12
CA THR A 118 3.45 -29.69 -2.87
C THR A 118 4.89 -29.17 -2.85
N ILE A 119 5.30 -28.56 -3.96
CA ILE A 119 6.56 -27.81 -4.07
C ILE A 119 6.28 -26.42 -4.64
N ASP A 120 6.53 -25.39 -3.85
CA ASP A 120 6.41 -24.00 -4.30
C ASP A 120 7.80 -23.48 -4.72
N THR A 121 8.00 -23.28 -6.01
CA THR A 121 9.28 -22.80 -6.58
C THR A 121 9.64 -21.40 -6.12
N LEU A 122 8.67 -20.54 -5.77
CA LEU A 122 8.93 -19.25 -5.14
C LEU A 122 9.58 -19.42 -3.76
N ASN A 123 9.03 -20.32 -2.93
CA ASN A 123 9.56 -20.61 -1.60
C ASN A 123 10.93 -21.29 -1.70
N LEU A 124 11.06 -22.24 -2.60
CA LEU A 124 12.31 -22.96 -2.85
C LEU A 124 13.42 -21.99 -3.31
N SER A 125 13.12 -21.12 -4.28
CA SER A 125 14.07 -20.11 -4.76
C SER A 125 14.49 -19.13 -3.65
N ARG A 126 13.55 -18.73 -2.79
CA ARG A 126 13.86 -17.86 -1.63
C ARG A 126 14.81 -18.52 -0.63
N ALA A 127 14.68 -19.82 -0.42
CA ALA A 127 15.57 -20.57 0.46
C ALA A 127 16.97 -20.75 -0.14
N LEU A 128 17.05 -21.15 -1.41
CA LEU A 128 18.30 -21.57 -2.06
C LEU A 128 19.08 -20.40 -2.67
N MET A 129 18.39 -19.38 -3.19
CA MET A 129 19.03 -18.31 -3.97
C MET A 129 19.16 -16.98 -3.23
N ARG A 130 18.48 -16.79 -2.12
CA ARG A 130 18.49 -15.60 -1.20
C ARG A 130 19.01 -14.30 -1.81
N SER A 131 20.34 -14.11 -1.85
CA SER A 131 21.02 -12.91 -2.36
C SER A 131 21.50 -13.00 -3.82
N LYS A 132 21.32 -14.15 -4.48
CA LYS A 132 21.79 -14.36 -5.86
C LYS A 132 20.93 -13.65 -6.89
N VAL A 133 19.67 -13.32 -6.56
CA VAL A 133 18.73 -12.66 -7.45
C VAL A 133 18.12 -11.40 -6.82
N LYS A 134 17.76 -10.43 -7.66
CA LYS A 134 17.13 -9.15 -7.27
C LYS A 134 15.79 -9.36 -6.55
N ASN A 135 14.99 -10.26 -7.04
CA ASN A 135 13.73 -10.72 -6.46
C ASN A 135 13.47 -12.15 -6.95
N HIS A 136 12.44 -12.81 -6.44
CA HIS A 136 12.11 -14.20 -6.75
C HIS A 136 10.87 -14.33 -7.63
N LYS A 137 10.54 -13.33 -8.45
CA LYS A 137 9.49 -13.44 -9.48
C LYS A 137 9.92 -14.43 -10.56
N LEU A 138 8.95 -15.14 -11.16
CA LEU A 138 9.21 -16.13 -12.20
C LEU A 138 10.09 -15.57 -13.33
N VAL A 139 9.75 -14.37 -13.82
CA VAL A 139 10.53 -13.62 -14.82
C VAL A 139 11.99 -13.39 -14.41
N THR A 140 12.24 -13.07 -13.14
CA THR A 140 13.61 -12.82 -12.68
C THR A 140 14.41 -14.13 -12.61
N LEU A 141 13.77 -15.20 -12.17
CA LEU A 141 14.38 -16.54 -12.11
C LEU A 141 14.63 -17.08 -13.52
N SER A 142 13.67 -16.91 -14.44
CA SER A 142 13.80 -17.28 -15.84
C SER A 142 15.03 -16.61 -16.48
N LYS A 143 15.18 -15.30 -16.31
CA LYS A 143 16.35 -14.55 -16.80
C LYS A 143 17.67 -15.02 -16.16
N TYR A 144 17.65 -15.33 -14.87
CA TYR A 144 18.85 -15.81 -14.17
C TYR A 144 19.29 -17.18 -14.66
N PHE A 145 18.35 -18.11 -14.85
CA PHE A 145 18.62 -19.46 -15.34
C PHE A 145 18.69 -19.57 -16.87
N LYS A 146 18.47 -18.45 -17.59
CA LYS A 146 18.43 -18.37 -19.04
C LYS A 146 17.39 -19.32 -19.65
N THR A 147 16.25 -19.52 -18.96
CA THR A 147 15.11 -20.25 -19.48
C THR A 147 14.29 -19.33 -20.38
N VAL A 148 13.73 -19.88 -21.45
CA VAL A 148 12.96 -19.09 -22.40
C VAL A 148 11.57 -18.84 -21.83
N ASN A 149 11.23 -17.57 -21.51
CA ASN A 149 9.86 -17.15 -21.24
C ASN A 149 9.45 -16.17 -22.36
N GLN A 150 8.58 -16.60 -23.25
CA GLN A 150 8.18 -15.81 -24.42
C GLN A 150 6.94 -14.93 -24.16
N ASN A 151 6.09 -15.26 -23.19
CA ASN A 151 4.86 -14.51 -22.87
C ASN A 151 4.58 -14.56 -21.37
N GLU A 152 4.85 -13.50 -20.64
CA GLU A 152 4.45 -13.33 -19.24
C GLU A 152 2.91 -13.26 -19.14
N HIS A 153 2.33 -13.81 -18.05
CA HIS A 153 0.89 -13.83 -17.79
C HIS A 153 0.07 -14.62 -18.82
N ASN A 154 0.61 -15.76 -19.24
CA ASN A 154 -0.09 -16.80 -19.95
C ASN A 154 0.16 -18.11 -19.19
N SER A 155 -0.88 -18.78 -18.71
CA SER A 155 -0.75 -19.95 -17.83
C SER A 155 0.15 -21.05 -18.39
N LYS A 156 0.07 -21.33 -19.70
CA LYS A 156 0.92 -22.32 -20.37
C LYS A 156 2.41 -21.90 -20.35
N ALA A 157 2.72 -20.65 -20.70
CA ALA A 157 4.10 -20.15 -20.72
C ALA A 157 4.68 -20.11 -19.30
N ASP A 158 3.88 -19.71 -18.31
CA ASP A 158 4.29 -19.63 -16.92
C ASP A 158 4.50 -21.04 -16.31
N VAL A 159 3.69 -22.04 -16.65
CA VAL A 159 3.90 -23.45 -16.25
C VAL A 159 5.18 -24.02 -16.84
N LEU A 160 5.42 -23.84 -18.14
CA LEU A 160 6.66 -24.31 -18.79
C LEU A 160 7.90 -23.65 -18.16
N THR A 161 7.81 -22.35 -17.90
CA THR A 161 8.88 -21.62 -17.23
C THR A 161 9.09 -22.10 -15.79
N THR A 162 7.99 -22.35 -15.06
CA THR A 162 8.01 -22.86 -13.69
C THR A 162 8.70 -24.23 -13.64
N TYR A 163 8.41 -25.10 -14.59
CA TYR A 163 9.07 -26.41 -14.68
C TYR A 163 10.58 -26.27 -14.93
N GLU A 164 10.99 -25.42 -15.87
CA GLU A 164 12.41 -25.16 -16.13
C GLU A 164 13.13 -24.55 -14.90
N VAL A 165 12.49 -23.58 -14.22
CA VAL A 165 13.00 -23.02 -12.98
C VAL A 165 13.12 -24.08 -11.89
N PHE A 166 12.11 -24.97 -11.76
CA PHE A 166 12.15 -26.08 -10.81
C PHE A 166 13.32 -27.01 -11.06
N LYS A 167 13.55 -27.43 -12.31
CA LYS A 167 14.71 -28.29 -12.67
C LYS A 167 16.04 -27.66 -12.23
N ASN A 168 16.20 -26.37 -12.49
CA ASN A 168 17.41 -25.63 -12.09
C ASN A 168 17.56 -25.49 -10.58
N LEU A 169 16.47 -25.35 -9.84
CA LEU A 169 16.52 -25.30 -8.38
C LEU A 169 16.79 -26.65 -7.75
N ALA A 170 16.26 -27.73 -8.32
CA ALA A 170 16.35 -29.09 -7.80
C ALA A 170 17.78 -29.67 -7.80
N VAL A 171 18.69 -29.11 -8.60
CA VAL A 171 20.11 -29.51 -8.63
C VAL A 171 21.02 -28.78 -7.65
N PHE A 172 20.46 -27.87 -6.83
CA PHE A 172 21.25 -27.19 -5.79
C PHE A 172 21.73 -28.18 -4.70
N ASP A 173 22.98 -28.02 -4.27
CA ASP A 173 23.63 -28.91 -3.31
C ASP A 173 22.85 -29.17 -2.01
N GLN A 174 22.08 -28.18 -1.58
CA GLN A 174 21.26 -28.27 -0.36
C GLN A 174 20.12 -29.28 -0.45
N ILE A 175 19.65 -29.61 -1.67
CA ILE A 175 18.45 -30.44 -1.86
C ILE A 175 18.60 -31.55 -2.92
N LYS A 176 19.63 -31.51 -3.76
CA LYS A 176 19.82 -32.48 -4.87
C LYS A 176 19.82 -33.94 -4.44
N ASP A 177 20.41 -34.21 -3.26
CA ASP A 177 20.58 -35.55 -2.71
C ASP A 177 19.47 -35.92 -1.70
N LYS A 178 18.37 -35.14 -1.61
CA LYS A 178 17.22 -35.49 -0.78
C LYS A 178 16.45 -36.65 -1.41
N LYS A 179 15.91 -37.53 -0.57
CA LYS A 179 15.24 -38.77 -1.02
C LYS A 179 13.79 -38.51 -1.43
N ASP A 180 13.14 -37.56 -0.82
CA ASP A 180 11.70 -37.25 -0.97
C ASP A 180 11.37 -35.78 -0.67
N VAL A 181 10.14 -35.39 -0.97
CA VAL A 181 9.64 -34.02 -0.73
C VAL A 181 9.61 -33.69 0.76
N GLU A 182 9.36 -34.67 1.62
CA GLU A 182 9.34 -34.49 3.07
C GLU A 182 10.74 -34.07 3.58
N SER A 183 11.79 -34.70 3.09
CA SER A 183 13.17 -34.32 3.40
C SER A 183 13.55 -32.93 2.92
N VAL A 184 13.03 -32.47 1.78
CA VAL A 184 13.16 -31.09 1.31
C VAL A 184 12.43 -30.14 2.25
N ASN A 185 11.19 -30.43 2.62
CA ASN A 185 10.41 -29.63 3.55
C ASN A 185 11.03 -29.58 4.95
N TYR A 186 11.58 -30.69 5.44
CA TYR A 186 12.35 -30.71 6.70
C TYR A 186 13.55 -29.77 6.65
N TYR A 187 14.33 -29.80 5.56
CA TYR A 187 15.43 -28.86 5.38
C TYR A 187 14.95 -27.39 5.39
N LEU A 188 13.87 -27.08 4.69
CA LEU A 188 13.30 -25.72 4.67
C LEU A 188 12.85 -25.27 6.08
N ASN A 189 12.18 -26.15 6.82
CA ASN A 189 11.73 -25.88 8.20
C ASN A 189 12.90 -25.70 9.18
N SER A 190 14.01 -26.42 8.98
CA SER A 190 15.22 -26.28 9.81
C SER A 190 15.82 -24.87 9.76
N ILE A 191 15.66 -24.19 8.63
CA ILE A 191 16.07 -22.78 8.47
C ILE A 191 15.24 -21.88 9.38
N ASP A 192 13.93 -22.11 9.48
CA ASP A 192 13.03 -21.33 10.35
C ASP A 192 13.39 -21.51 11.82
N LEU A 193 13.67 -22.72 12.23
CA LEU A 193 14.07 -23.04 13.61
C LEU A 193 15.40 -22.35 13.97
N HIS A 194 16.39 -22.41 13.09
CA HIS A 194 17.66 -21.70 13.29
C HIS A 194 17.47 -20.20 13.48
N LEU A 195 16.58 -19.57 12.71
CA LEU A 195 16.30 -18.14 12.82
C LEU A 195 15.57 -17.79 14.11
N LYS A 196 14.62 -18.61 14.56
CA LYS A 196 13.95 -18.43 15.86
C LYS A 196 14.95 -18.51 17.01
N ASN A 197 15.85 -19.49 16.99
CA ASN A 197 16.90 -19.66 17.97
C ASN A 197 17.89 -18.47 17.99
N LYS A 198 18.24 -17.94 16.80
CA LYS A 198 19.08 -16.74 16.68
C LYS A 198 18.54 -15.55 17.49
N PHE A 199 17.22 -15.34 17.48
CA PHE A 199 16.58 -14.21 18.16
C PHE A 199 16.11 -14.56 19.58
N LYS A 200 16.35 -15.80 20.07
CA LYS A 200 15.95 -16.28 21.39
C LYS A 200 14.46 -16.05 21.70
N ILE A 201 13.61 -16.34 20.72
CA ILE A 201 12.17 -16.10 20.84
C ILE A 201 11.50 -17.38 21.29
N GLU A 202 11.08 -17.42 22.54
CA GLU A 202 10.34 -18.55 23.12
C GLU A 202 8.83 -18.39 22.93
N ASN A 203 8.29 -17.20 23.21
CA ASN A 203 6.87 -16.92 23.11
C ASN A 203 6.57 -15.59 22.38
N ILE A 204 5.95 -15.65 21.22
CA ILE A 204 5.47 -14.47 20.51
C ILE A 204 3.98 -14.34 20.76
N PRO A 205 3.48 -13.21 21.32
CA PRO A 205 2.07 -13.02 21.57
C PRO A 205 1.26 -12.95 20.27
N ASN A 206 0.01 -13.43 20.35
CA ASN A 206 -0.91 -13.45 19.21
C ASN A 206 -1.81 -12.19 19.20
N THR A 207 -1.23 -11.03 19.44
CA THR A 207 -1.87 -9.75 19.70
C THR A 207 -1.36 -8.66 18.77
N HIS A 208 -2.01 -7.49 18.85
CA HIS A 208 -1.49 -6.27 18.24
C HIS A 208 -0.18 -5.84 18.89
N GLY A 209 0.66 -5.14 18.15
CA GLY A 209 1.85 -4.55 18.75
C GLY A 209 2.88 -4.07 17.73
N VAL A 210 4.03 -3.70 18.30
CA VAL A 210 5.19 -3.21 17.55
C VAL A 210 6.38 -4.12 17.81
N TYR A 211 7.19 -4.35 16.78
CA TYR A 211 8.40 -5.15 16.87
C TYR A 211 9.59 -4.36 16.32
N ILE A 212 10.75 -4.57 16.95
CA ILE A 212 11.98 -3.81 16.70
C ILE A 212 13.12 -4.79 16.44
N PHE A 213 13.63 -4.76 15.23
CA PHE A 213 14.86 -5.47 14.87
C PHE A 213 16.06 -4.54 15.05
N SER A 214 17.06 -4.99 15.81
CA SER A 214 18.27 -4.23 16.11
C SER A 214 19.52 -5.10 16.03
N ASN A 215 20.67 -4.45 15.92
CA ASN A 215 21.97 -5.04 16.18
C ASN A 215 22.67 -4.28 17.33
N LYS A 216 23.84 -4.76 17.74
CA LYS A 216 24.59 -4.19 18.89
C LYS A 216 24.77 -2.66 18.83
N LYS A 217 24.70 -2.05 17.65
CA LYS A 217 24.99 -0.62 17.43
C LYS A 217 23.77 0.21 17.08
N ASN A 218 22.78 -0.35 16.34
CA ASN A 218 21.72 0.44 15.72
C ASN A 218 20.39 -0.30 15.62
N ILE A 219 19.29 0.45 15.66
CA ILE A 219 17.97 -0.04 15.29
C ILE A 219 17.92 -0.17 13.76
N GLN A 220 17.59 -1.36 13.30
CA GLN A 220 17.52 -1.67 11.86
C GLN A 220 16.13 -1.45 11.30
N TYR A 221 15.11 -1.90 12.02
CA TYR A 221 13.74 -1.83 11.55
C TYR A 221 12.73 -1.78 12.70
N VAL A 222 11.69 -0.98 12.55
CA VAL A 222 10.50 -0.96 13.40
C VAL A 222 9.29 -1.27 12.54
N GLY A 223 8.38 -2.10 13.03
CA GLY A 223 7.14 -2.42 12.31
C GLY A 223 5.99 -2.71 13.26
N LYS A 224 4.76 -2.43 12.82
CA LYS A 224 3.53 -2.80 13.52
C LYS A 224 2.91 -4.08 12.97
N SER A 225 2.09 -4.73 13.77
CA SER A 225 1.26 -5.84 13.34
C SER A 225 -0.05 -5.91 14.12
N ASN A 226 -1.11 -6.37 13.44
CA ASN A 226 -2.37 -6.75 14.09
C ASN A 226 -2.27 -8.17 14.70
N ASN A 227 -1.25 -8.93 14.32
CA ASN A 227 -0.90 -10.23 14.87
C ASN A 227 0.61 -10.39 14.84
N LEU A 228 1.26 -10.15 16.00
CA LEU A 228 2.71 -10.19 16.14
C LEU A 228 3.28 -11.56 15.78
N LYS A 229 2.66 -12.65 16.25
CA LYS A 229 3.10 -14.02 15.99
C LYS A 229 3.21 -14.31 14.49
N ASN A 230 2.14 -14.04 13.74
CA ASN A 230 2.11 -14.27 12.31
C ASN A 230 3.12 -13.40 11.57
N ARG A 231 3.22 -12.13 11.97
CA ARG A 231 4.11 -11.17 11.33
C ARG A 231 5.58 -11.48 11.56
N ILE A 232 5.96 -11.79 12.79
CA ILE A 232 7.34 -12.16 13.14
C ILE A 232 7.71 -13.47 12.48
N ASN A 233 6.85 -14.49 12.52
CA ASN A 233 7.08 -15.74 11.80
C ASN A 233 7.29 -15.51 10.30
N SER A 234 6.54 -14.59 9.67
CA SER A 234 6.76 -14.24 8.25
C SER A 234 8.13 -13.60 7.98
N HIS A 235 8.71 -12.90 8.95
CA HIS A 235 10.09 -12.39 8.85
C HIS A 235 11.12 -13.48 9.04
N LEU A 236 10.85 -14.46 9.91
CA LEU A 236 11.78 -15.52 10.25
C LEU A 236 11.65 -16.78 9.38
N SER A 237 10.62 -16.83 8.53
CA SER A 237 10.43 -17.95 7.60
C SER A 237 11.55 -18.05 6.56
N TYR A 238 11.86 -19.26 6.15
CA TYR A 238 12.75 -19.51 5.02
C TYR A 238 12.25 -18.84 3.72
N SER A 239 10.92 -18.73 3.54
CA SER A 239 10.27 -18.12 2.38
C SER A 239 10.13 -16.60 2.47
N ARG A 240 10.80 -15.95 3.44
CA ARG A 240 10.67 -14.51 3.67
C ARG A 240 11.04 -13.64 2.48
N SER A 241 10.36 -12.50 2.36
CA SER A 241 10.62 -11.52 1.30
C SER A 241 12.04 -10.96 1.33
N TYR A 242 12.52 -10.38 0.22
CA TYR A 242 13.82 -9.70 0.15
C TYR A 242 14.00 -8.65 1.26
N LYS A 243 12.95 -7.84 1.53
CA LYS A 243 12.99 -6.85 2.62
C LYS A 243 13.18 -7.52 3.98
N SER A 244 12.40 -8.56 4.28
CA SER A 244 12.54 -9.34 5.53
C SER A 244 13.91 -9.99 5.65
N ASN A 245 14.44 -10.51 4.54
CA ASN A 245 15.78 -11.09 4.52
C ASN A 245 16.85 -10.05 4.90
N LYS A 246 16.77 -8.84 4.34
CA LYS A 246 17.69 -7.74 4.69
C LYS A 246 17.57 -7.36 6.16
N ILE A 247 16.35 -7.27 6.70
CA ILE A 247 16.10 -6.95 8.11
C ILE A 247 16.72 -8.01 9.03
N VAL A 248 16.40 -9.28 8.80
CA VAL A 248 16.87 -10.40 9.62
C VAL A 248 18.40 -10.57 9.58
N ASN A 249 19.01 -10.41 8.40
CA ASN A 249 20.45 -10.56 8.25
C ASN A 249 21.25 -9.41 8.88
N SER A 250 20.68 -8.19 8.96
CA SER A 250 21.32 -7.03 9.57
C SER A 250 21.08 -6.90 11.08
N SER A 251 20.33 -7.83 11.67
CA SER A 251 19.91 -7.77 13.07
C SER A 251 20.34 -9.01 13.84
N ASP A 252 20.56 -8.84 15.15
CA ASP A 252 20.90 -9.91 16.09
C ASP A 252 19.93 -9.96 17.29
N LYS A 253 19.08 -8.94 17.45
CA LYS A 253 18.09 -8.83 18.52
C LYS A 253 16.72 -8.45 17.99
N LEU A 254 15.68 -9.00 18.59
CA LEU A 254 14.28 -8.66 18.36
C LEU A 254 13.61 -8.29 19.69
N ASN A 255 13.07 -7.09 19.78
CA ASN A 255 12.24 -6.64 20.88
C ASN A 255 10.78 -6.56 20.41
N ILE A 256 9.86 -6.88 21.32
CA ILE A 256 8.41 -6.90 21.05
C ILE A 256 7.73 -6.02 22.09
N ILE A 257 6.85 -5.14 21.62
CA ILE A 257 5.99 -4.30 22.44
C ILE A 257 4.56 -4.78 22.20
N ASN A 258 3.96 -5.37 23.22
CA ASN A 258 2.58 -5.83 23.17
C ASN A 258 1.62 -4.65 23.38
N LEU A 259 0.58 -4.52 22.55
CA LEU A 259 -0.39 -3.43 22.59
C LEU A 259 -1.79 -3.96 22.40
N ASN A 260 -2.79 -3.26 22.98
CA ASN A 260 -4.17 -3.75 23.04
C ASN A 260 -4.90 -3.67 21.70
N ASN A 261 -4.52 -2.71 20.82
CA ASN A 261 -5.20 -2.52 19.54
C ASN A 261 -4.32 -1.96 18.42
N GLU A 262 -4.93 -1.87 17.23
CA GLU A 262 -4.23 -1.45 16.02
C GLU A 262 -3.86 0.03 16.04
N LEU A 263 -4.71 0.93 16.57
CA LEU A 263 -4.45 2.36 16.57
C LEU A 263 -3.28 2.71 17.49
N SER A 264 -3.22 2.12 18.68
CA SER A 264 -2.07 2.24 19.58
C SER A 264 -0.78 1.76 18.90
N SER A 265 -0.85 0.62 18.19
CA SER A 265 0.30 0.07 17.45
C SER A 265 0.77 1.01 16.34
N LEU A 266 -0.17 1.68 15.66
CA LEU A 266 0.13 2.65 14.61
C LEU A 266 0.85 3.89 15.17
N ILE A 267 0.37 4.46 16.26
CA ILE A 267 0.97 5.64 16.89
C ILE A 267 2.34 5.31 17.49
N VAL A 268 2.47 4.17 18.19
CA VAL A 268 3.75 3.73 18.76
C VAL A 268 4.79 3.47 17.66
N GLU A 269 4.43 2.74 16.60
CA GLU A 269 5.32 2.54 15.43
C GLU A 269 5.80 3.88 14.87
N HIS A 270 4.86 4.81 14.67
CA HIS A 270 5.16 6.13 14.13
C HIS A 270 6.15 6.91 15.03
N ARG A 271 5.91 6.96 16.35
CA ARG A 271 6.80 7.62 17.32
C ARG A 271 8.18 6.98 17.35
N LEU A 272 8.25 5.64 17.36
CA LEU A 272 9.51 4.91 17.38
C LEU A 272 10.32 5.11 16.09
N ILE A 273 9.69 5.07 14.91
CA ILE A 273 10.38 5.36 13.65
C ILE A 273 11.00 6.75 13.66
N ASN A 274 10.27 7.73 14.20
CA ASN A 274 10.74 9.12 14.23
C ASN A 274 11.83 9.36 15.28
N LYS A 275 11.73 8.73 16.45
CA LYS A 275 12.74 8.80 17.52
C LYS A 275 14.01 8.06 17.14
N LEU A 276 13.89 6.81 16.69
CA LEU A 276 15.01 5.88 16.49
C LEU A 276 15.63 5.96 15.10
N LYS A 277 14.92 6.51 14.11
CA LYS A 277 15.37 6.68 12.72
C LYS A 277 15.96 5.39 12.12
N PRO A 278 15.25 4.25 12.15
CA PRO A 278 15.79 2.97 11.74
C PRO A 278 16.27 3.00 10.28
N SER A 279 17.38 2.30 10.00
CA SER A 279 18.03 2.37 8.68
C SER A 279 17.20 1.77 7.54
N LEU A 280 16.36 0.76 7.83
CA LEU A 280 15.56 0.03 6.84
C LEU A 280 14.09 0.48 6.75
N ASN A 281 13.64 1.47 7.56
CA ASN A 281 12.34 2.10 7.39
C ASN A 281 12.45 3.19 6.33
N ARG A 282 11.82 2.96 5.16
CA ARG A 282 11.73 3.96 4.07
C ARG A 282 10.46 4.81 4.17
N SER A 283 9.36 4.22 4.62
CA SER A 283 8.06 4.86 4.87
C SER A 283 7.87 5.11 6.38
N GLY A 284 6.93 5.99 6.73
CA GLY A 284 6.61 6.30 8.13
C GLY A 284 7.47 7.42 8.74
N ARG A 285 8.39 8.02 7.97
CA ARG A 285 9.10 9.22 8.42
C ARG A 285 8.17 10.42 8.39
N ILE A 286 8.12 11.17 9.49
CA ILE A 286 7.35 12.42 9.59
C ILE A 286 7.78 13.39 8.47
N SER A 287 6.82 14.13 7.94
CA SER A 287 7.12 15.38 7.26
C SER A 287 7.95 16.25 8.20
N ARG A 288 9.13 16.66 7.75
CA ARG A 288 10.02 17.51 8.56
C ARG A 288 9.50 18.95 8.71
N ASN A 289 8.49 19.30 7.94
CA ASN A 289 7.94 20.64 7.90
C ASN A 289 6.43 20.57 7.68
N ILE A 290 5.73 21.49 8.30
CA ILE A 290 4.36 21.86 7.94
C ILE A 290 4.41 23.13 7.09
N TYR A 291 3.41 23.30 6.25
CA TYR A 291 3.34 24.40 5.29
C TYR A 291 2.02 25.12 5.42
N TRP A 292 2.09 26.42 5.21
CA TRP A 292 0.93 27.33 5.22
C TRP A 292 0.89 28.05 3.89
N ILE A 293 -0.30 28.23 3.34
CA ILE A 293 -0.52 29.09 2.18
C ILE A 293 -0.99 30.43 2.71
N LYS A 294 -0.41 31.53 2.23
CA LYS A 294 -0.64 32.88 2.74
C LYS A 294 -0.89 33.85 1.62
N LEU A 295 -1.79 34.80 1.89
CA LEU A 295 -1.95 36.04 1.15
C LEU A 295 -1.34 37.17 1.99
N LYS A 296 -0.37 37.90 1.44
CA LYS A 296 0.29 39.02 2.13
C LYS A 296 -0.21 40.35 1.58
N ASN A 297 -0.19 41.40 2.42
CA ASN A 297 -0.63 42.75 2.05
C ASN A 297 0.25 43.46 1.01
N ASN A 298 1.40 42.91 0.66
CA ASN A 298 2.36 43.45 -0.31
C ASN A 298 2.59 42.55 -1.50
N LYS A 299 1.77 41.51 -1.71
CA LYS A 299 1.90 40.57 -2.82
C LYS A 299 0.51 40.18 -3.35
N HIS A 300 0.40 40.17 -4.67
CA HIS A 300 -0.83 39.86 -5.38
C HIS A 300 -1.09 38.35 -5.58
N ASN A 301 -0.21 37.49 -5.08
CA ASN A 301 -0.33 36.04 -5.22
C ASN A 301 -0.15 35.30 -3.88
N PHE A 302 -0.62 34.05 -3.85
CA PHE A 302 -0.41 33.18 -2.70
C PHE A 302 1.06 32.72 -2.59
N GLU A 303 1.54 32.67 -1.37
CA GLU A 303 2.87 32.12 -1.02
C GLU A 303 2.75 30.88 -0.15
N ILE A 304 3.69 29.94 -0.32
CA ILE A 304 3.84 28.79 0.59
C ILE A 304 4.93 29.10 1.58
N SER A 305 4.61 29.03 2.88
CA SER A 305 5.52 29.32 3.99
C SER A 305 5.60 28.16 4.98
N LYS A 306 6.75 27.97 5.62
CA LYS A 306 6.92 27.03 6.75
C LYS A 306 6.54 27.66 8.10
N LEU A 307 6.43 28.96 8.16
CA LEU A 307 6.09 29.71 9.38
C LEU A 307 4.58 29.95 9.43
N LYS A 308 3.93 29.66 10.55
CA LYS A 308 2.50 29.90 10.76
C LYS A 308 2.20 31.40 10.77
N ASN A 309 2.87 32.16 11.60
CA ASN A 309 2.63 33.59 11.74
C ASN A 309 3.78 34.39 11.13
N THR A 310 3.46 35.24 10.14
CA THR A 310 4.41 36.20 9.57
C THR A 310 3.79 37.60 9.58
N LYS A 311 4.64 38.62 9.74
CA LYS A 311 4.20 40.01 9.58
C LYS A 311 3.56 40.21 8.22
N ASN A 312 2.54 41.07 8.13
CA ASN A 312 1.87 41.43 6.89
C ASN A 312 1.07 40.28 6.21
N THR A 313 0.56 39.31 6.97
CA THR A 313 -0.33 38.25 6.46
C THR A 313 -1.79 38.73 6.60
N LEU A 314 -2.50 38.81 5.47
CA LEU A 314 -3.94 39.09 5.41
C LEU A 314 -4.78 37.84 5.63
N PHE A 315 -4.34 36.75 5.02
CA PHE A 315 -5.04 35.46 5.10
C PHE A 315 -4.03 34.32 5.14
N GLN A 316 -4.34 33.28 5.89
CA GLN A 316 -3.55 32.04 5.88
C GLN A 316 -4.41 30.80 6.02
N ILE A 317 -3.98 29.73 5.39
CA ILE A 317 -4.63 28.44 5.40
C ILE A 317 -3.62 27.30 5.54
N GLY A 318 -3.97 26.24 6.24
CA GLY A 318 -3.18 25.07 6.57
C GLY A 318 -3.55 24.56 7.95
N PRO A 319 -2.84 23.57 8.49
CA PRO A 319 -1.51 23.09 8.07
C PRO A 319 -1.53 22.07 6.92
N PHE A 320 -0.55 22.12 6.03
CA PHE A 320 -0.29 21.11 5.02
C PHE A 320 0.97 20.31 5.39
N LEU A 321 0.85 18.99 5.47
CA LEU A 321 1.95 18.13 5.90
C LEU A 321 2.97 17.79 4.79
N SER A 322 2.82 18.36 3.60
CA SER A 322 3.85 18.29 2.55
C SER A 322 3.80 19.51 1.63
N TYR A 323 4.95 19.89 1.08
CA TYR A 323 5.06 20.95 0.10
C TYR A 323 4.22 20.66 -1.15
N SER A 324 4.18 19.40 -1.59
CA SER A 324 3.37 19.00 -2.75
C SER A 324 1.87 19.23 -2.53
N LYS A 325 1.35 18.88 -1.34
CA LYS A 325 -0.06 19.14 -1.00
C LYS A 325 -0.35 20.64 -0.96
N ALA A 326 0.50 21.43 -0.29
CA ALA A 326 0.37 22.89 -0.27
C ALA A 326 0.42 23.49 -1.68
N LYS A 327 1.35 23.01 -2.53
CA LYS A 327 1.48 23.47 -3.91
C LYS A 327 0.25 23.16 -4.75
N ASN A 328 -0.31 21.96 -4.61
CA ASN A 328 -1.52 21.58 -5.35
C ASN A 328 -2.74 22.36 -4.86
N PHE A 329 -2.86 22.58 -3.55
CA PHE A 329 -3.93 23.42 -2.99
C PHE A 329 -3.76 24.89 -3.41
N LYS A 330 -2.55 25.40 -3.43
CA LYS A 330 -2.28 26.74 -3.97
C LYS A 330 -2.73 26.87 -5.42
N LYS A 331 -2.45 25.86 -6.28
CA LYS A 331 -2.95 25.87 -7.67
C LYS A 331 -4.46 25.92 -7.76
N PHE A 332 -5.16 25.22 -6.84
CA PHE A 332 -6.61 25.30 -6.74
C PHE A 332 -7.08 26.71 -6.36
N LEU A 333 -6.44 27.34 -5.36
CA LEU A 333 -6.76 28.73 -4.98
C LEU A 333 -6.44 29.72 -6.10
N ASP A 334 -5.31 29.59 -6.77
CA ASP A 334 -4.93 30.42 -7.91
C ASP A 334 -5.97 30.33 -9.03
N TYR A 335 -6.50 29.13 -9.30
CA TYR A 335 -7.57 28.91 -10.27
C TYR A 335 -8.91 29.52 -9.81
N LYS A 336 -9.32 29.25 -8.57
CA LYS A 336 -10.63 29.69 -8.04
C LYS A 336 -10.72 31.21 -7.88
N PHE A 337 -9.64 31.87 -7.49
CA PHE A 337 -9.60 33.29 -7.21
C PHE A 337 -8.90 34.09 -8.31
N GLU A 338 -8.56 33.45 -9.43
CA GLU A 338 -7.90 34.09 -10.57
C GLU A 338 -6.69 34.93 -10.16
N THR A 339 -5.94 34.44 -9.17
CA THR A 339 -4.79 35.19 -8.66
C THR A 339 -3.68 35.24 -9.72
N LEU A 340 -3.21 36.44 -9.98
CA LEU A 340 -2.25 36.72 -11.05
C LEU A 340 -0.90 36.04 -10.76
N ASN A 341 -0.52 35.10 -11.59
CA ASN A 341 0.79 34.42 -11.53
C ASN A 341 1.92 35.25 -12.17
N CYS A 342 1.88 36.58 -12.00
CA CYS A 342 2.89 37.44 -12.54
C CYS A 342 4.23 37.29 -11.77
N LYS A 343 5.28 36.88 -12.45
CA LYS A 343 6.64 36.71 -11.89
C LYS A 343 7.45 38.01 -11.88
N ARG A 344 6.93 39.11 -12.41
CA ARG A 344 7.65 40.37 -12.58
C ARG A 344 7.33 41.35 -11.45
N ASN A 345 8.35 41.84 -10.77
CA ASN A 345 8.25 42.83 -9.69
C ASN A 345 8.31 44.29 -10.18
N ASN A 346 8.34 44.53 -11.51
CA ASN A 346 8.53 45.87 -12.05
C ASN A 346 7.21 46.42 -12.57
N SER A 347 6.86 47.62 -12.16
CA SER A 347 5.76 48.40 -12.68
C SER A 347 5.87 48.61 -14.21
N ARG A 348 4.79 48.45 -14.93
CA ARG A 348 4.66 48.69 -16.36
C ARG A 348 3.57 49.73 -16.66
N LYS A 349 3.79 50.52 -17.69
CA LYS A 349 2.82 51.53 -18.18
C LYS A 349 1.67 50.92 -18.99
N SER A 350 1.70 49.63 -19.34
CA SER A 350 0.71 48.95 -20.18
C SER A 350 0.38 47.57 -19.65
N GLN A 351 -0.80 47.04 -19.94
CA GLN A 351 -1.20 45.67 -19.65
C GLN A 351 -0.23 44.66 -20.29
N CYS A 352 0.06 43.58 -19.59
CA CYS A 352 0.87 42.49 -20.16
C CYS A 352 -0.02 41.56 -21.01
N ASP A 353 0.59 40.85 -21.96
CA ASP A 353 -0.09 39.93 -22.85
C ASP A 353 -0.95 38.89 -22.12
N ILE A 354 -0.50 38.48 -20.91
CA ILE A 354 -1.22 37.51 -20.07
C ILE A 354 -2.51 38.12 -19.49
N SER A 355 -2.49 39.42 -19.07
CA SER A 355 -3.68 40.06 -18.53
C SER A 355 -4.69 40.41 -19.65
N ILE A 356 -4.20 40.69 -20.85
CA ILE A 356 -5.05 40.91 -22.04
C ILE A 356 -5.70 39.59 -22.44
N LEU A 357 -4.94 38.49 -22.52
CA LEU A 357 -5.43 37.16 -22.87
C LEU A 357 -6.47 36.63 -21.87
N LEU A 358 -6.30 36.93 -20.58
CA LEU A 358 -7.18 36.44 -19.51
C LEU A 358 -8.27 37.42 -19.15
N ASN A 359 -8.33 38.59 -19.80
CA ASN A 359 -9.26 39.70 -19.50
C ASN A 359 -9.33 40.04 -18.00
N THR A 360 -8.14 40.09 -17.34
CA THR A 360 -7.99 40.33 -15.91
C THR A 360 -7.17 41.59 -15.62
N ASP A 361 -7.41 42.21 -14.45
CA ASP A 361 -6.62 43.33 -13.98
C ASP A 361 -5.14 42.91 -13.75
N CYS A 362 -4.21 43.74 -14.16
CA CYS A 362 -2.80 43.49 -14.05
C CYS A 362 -2.15 44.28 -12.91
N ALA A 363 -1.67 43.56 -11.89
CA ALA A 363 -0.97 44.14 -10.73
C ALA A 363 0.37 44.85 -11.06
N CYS A 364 0.79 44.82 -12.31
CA CYS A 364 2.03 45.49 -12.76
C CYS A 364 1.77 46.80 -13.50
N ILE A 365 0.54 47.33 -13.51
CA ILE A 365 0.17 48.65 -14.06
C ILE A 365 0.25 49.66 -12.91
N ASP A 366 0.79 50.85 -13.19
CA ASP A 366 0.93 51.91 -12.18
C ASP A 366 -0.41 52.41 -11.61
N SER A 367 -1.53 52.23 -12.34
CA SER A 367 -2.89 52.53 -11.90
C SER A 367 -3.58 51.44 -11.10
N PHE A 368 -2.90 50.28 -10.87
CA PHE A 368 -3.50 49.17 -10.16
C PHE A 368 -3.50 49.39 -8.65
N ASP A 369 -4.69 49.46 -8.06
CA ASP A 369 -4.84 49.56 -6.60
C ASP A 369 -4.68 48.15 -5.96
N LEU A 370 -3.44 47.82 -5.62
CA LEU A 370 -3.08 46.56 -4.95
C LEU A 370 -3.85 46.37 -3.63
N HIS A 371 -4.04 47.44 -2.87
CA HIS A 371 -4.73 47.34 -1.58
C HIS A 371 -6.19 46.95 -1.77
N LYS A 372 -6.93 47.64 -2.67
CA LYS A 372 -8.33 47.34 -3.00
C LYS A 372 -8.50 45.94 -3.54
N TYR A 373 -7.60 45.47 -4.43
CA TYR A 373 -7.58 44.13 -4.95
C TYR A 373 -7.39 43.07 -3.83
N LEU A 374 -6.41 43.26 -2.96
CA LEU A 374 -6.13 42.34 -1.86
C LEU A 374 -7.26 42.26 -0.84
N MET A 375 -7.91 43.38 -0.54
CA MET A 375 -9.09 43.38 0.35
C MET A 375 -10.26 42.61 -0.26
N ASN A 376 -10.54 42.79 -1.55
CA ASN A 376 -11.57 42.03 -2.24
C ASN A 376 -11.26 40.51 -2.27
N VAL A 377 -10.00 40.11 -2.58
CA VAL A 377 -9.61 38.71 -2.56
C VAL A 377 -9.72 38.15 -1.15
N ASN A 378 -9.32 38.88 -0.13
CA ASN A 378 -9.42 38.45 1.26
C ASN A 378 -10.86 38.23 1.71
N GLU A 379 -11.78 39.14 1.38
CA GLU A 379 -13.22 39.00 1.66
C GLU A 379 -13.80 37.75 0.97
N LYS A 380 -13.47 37.54 -0.31
CA LYS A 380 -13.87 36.34 -1.05
C LYS A 380 -13.33 35.06 -0.43
N LEU A 381 -12.07 35.06 0.05
CA LEU A 381 -11.45 33.92 0.74
C LEU A 381 -12.17 33.62 2.06
N ILE A 382 -12.44 34.63 2.89
CA ILE A 382 -13.15 34.45 4.15
C ILE A 382 -14.53 33.84 3.89
N SER A 383 -15.29 34.41 2.93
CA SER A 383 -16.62 33.89 2.53
C SER A 383 -16.51 32.44 2.01
N PHE A 384 -15.54 32.14 1.16
CA PHE A 384 -15.30 30.82 0.59
C PHE A 384 -15.06 29.75 1.67
N PHE A 385 -14.15 30.02 2.62
CA PHE A 385 -13.84 29.05 3.67
C PHE A 385 -14.91 28.97 4.77
N LYS A 386 -15.72 30.00 4.92
CA LYS A 386 -16.91 29.95 5.78
C LYS A 386 -18.01 29.05 5.21
N ASN A 387 -18.11 28.97 3.87
CA ASN A 387 -19.13 28.20 3.17
C ASN A 387 -18.51 27.04 2.35
N LYS A 388 -17.45 26.40 2.87
CA LYS A 388 -16.61 25.44 2.15
C LYS A 388 -17.37 24.22 1.59
N GLU A 389 -18.41 23.74 2.29
CA GLU A 389 -19.25 22.64 1.84
C GLU A 389 -20.08 23.04 0.60
N LYS A 390 -20.72 24.20 0.64
CA LYS A 390 -21.47 24.75 -0.51
C LYS A 390 -20.56 25.01 -1.71
N GLU A 391 -19.35 25.49 -1.47
CA GLU A 391 -18.35 25.71 -2.53
C GLU A 391 -17.86 24.39 -3.15
N LEU A 392 -17.84 23.31 -2.36
CA LEU A 392 -17.57 21.98 -2.88
C LEU A 392 -18.70 21.48 -3.79
N GLU A 393 -19.96 21.72 -3.43
CA GLU A 393 -21.13 21.39 -4.27
C GLU A 393 -21.08 22.14 -5.60
N ILE A 394 -20.74 23.43 -5.59
CA ILE A 394 -20.55 24.24 -6.80
C ILE A 394 -19.45 23.64 -7.69
N LEU A 395 -18.32 23.22 -7.10
CA LEU A 395 -17.23 22.60 -7.83
C LEU A 395 -17.65 21.26 -8.47
N ILE A 396 -18.46 20.46 -7.77
CA ILE A 396 -19.00 19.20 -8.28
C ILE A 396 -19.97 19.46 -9.44
N ASN A 397 -20.86 20.44 -9.32
CA ASN A 397 -21.79 20.80 -10.38
C ASN A 397 -21.05 21.27 -11.65
N ASN A 398 -20.02 22.10 -11.49
CA ASN A 398 -19.18 22.53 -12.61
C ASN A 398 -18.45 21.34 -13.27
N LEU A 399 -17.92 20.39 -12.48
CA LEU A 399 -17.32 19.17 -12.98
C LEU A 399 -18.30 18.35 -13.83
N ASN A 400 -19.53 18.17 -13.35
CA ASN A 400 -20.56 17.42 -14.07
C ASN A 400 -20.96 18.12 -15.37
N GLN A 401 -21.07 19.45 -15.35
CA GLN A 401 -21.37 20.27 -16.53
C GLN A 401 -20.24 20.13 -17.58
N GLN A 402 -18.97 20.28 -17.20
CA GLN A 402 -17.85 20.13 -18.15
C GLN A 402 -17.76 18.71 -18.70
N SER A 403 -18.07 17.69 -17.88
CA SER A 403 -18.15 16.30 -18.35
C SER A 403 -19.28 16.10 -19.38
N ALA A 404 -20.45 16.69 -19.17
CA ALA A 404 -21.58 16.62 -20.10
C ALA A 404 -21.29 17.36 -21.42
N LEU A 405 -20.53 18.45 -21.36
CA LEU A 405 -20.05 19.19 -22.54
C LEU A 405 -18.86 18.53 -23.24
N GLN A 406 -18.43 17.34 -22.81
CA GLN A 406 -17.28 16.58 -23.32
C GLN A 406 -15.95 17.37 -23.26
N ASN A 407 -15.85 18.35 -22.39
CA ASN A 407 -14.61 19.08 -22.12
C ASN A 407 -13.75 18.29 -21.12
N PHE A 408 -13.18 17.19 -21.57
CA PHE A 408 -12.50 16.21 -20.72
C PHE A 408 -11.26 16.76 -20.02
N GLU A 409 -10.54 17.71 -20.61
CA GLU A 409 -9.35 18.31 -19.98
C GLU A 409 -9.75 19.14 -18.76
N GLU A 410 -10.75 20.04 -18.91
CA GLU A 410 -11.24 20.84 -17.79
C GLU A 410 -11.94 19.98 -16.73
N ALA A 411 -12.74 18.99 -17.15
CA ALA A 411 -13.36 18.02 -16.25
C ALA A 411 -12.31 17.27 -15.42
N GLN A 412 -11.22 16.80 -16.04
CA GLN A 412 -10.13 16.13 -15.32
C GLN A 412 -9.42 17.06 -14.32
N LYS A 413 -9.24 18.32 -14.67
CA LYS A 413 -8.66 19.35 -13.78
C LYS A 413 -9.56 19.61 -12.58
N LEU A 414 -10.87 19.82 -12.81
CA LEU A 414 -11.88 20.01 -11.76
C LEU A 414 -12.01 18.78 -10.85
N LYS A 415 -11.92 17.56 -11.40
CA LYS A 415 -11.89 16.32 -10.62
C LYS A 415 -10.70 16.27 -9.67
N ASN A 416 -9.52 16.70 -10.13
CA ASN A 416 -8.33 16.78 -9.28
C ASN A 416 -8.51 17.83 -8.17
N PHE A 417 -9.08 18.97 -8.48
CA PHE A 417 -9.37 20.03 -7.51
C PHE A 417 -10.42 19.60 -6.47
N LYS A 418 -11.48 18.89 -6.90
CA LYS A 418 -12.46 18.29 -6.01
C LYS A 418 -11.77 17.41 -4.95
N ILE A 419 -10.94 16.45 -5.37
CA ILE A 419 -10.23 15.53 -4.45
C ILE A 419 -9.34 16.32 -3.47
N ILE A 420 -8.64 17.35 -3.94
CA ILE A 420 -7.77 18.17 -3.11
C ILE A 420 -8.58 18.94 -2.07
N PHE A 421 -9.72 19.49 -2.46
CA PHE A 421 -10.58 20.30 -1.60
C PHE A 421 -11.34 19.44 -0.59
N GLU A 422 -11.88 18.29 -0.99
CA GLU A 422 -12.49 17.29 -0.09
C GLU A 422 -11.54 16.86 1.02
N ASN A 423 -10.32 16.47 0.66
CA ASN A 423 -9.31 16.09 1.64
C ASN A 423 -8.92 17.24 2.60
N TYR A 424 -8.98 18.48 2.12
CA TYR A 424 -8.75 19.63 2.97
C TYR A 424 -9.91 19.84 3.95
N ILE A 425 -11.16 19.86 3.46
CA ILE A 425 -12.36 20.03 4.29
C ILE A 425 -12.42 18.97 5.38
N GLU A 426 -12.21 17.70 5.01
CA GLU A 426 -12.21 16.58 5.96
C GLU A 426 -11.21 16.79 7.09
N PHE A 427 -9.98 17.17 6.76
CA PHE A 427 -8.94 17.38 7.75
C PHE A 427 -9.17 18.63 8.61
N ASP A 428 -9.66 19.71 8.00
CA ASP A 428 -9.99 20.95 8.67
C ASP A 428 -11.17 20.77 9.64
N ASN A 429 -12.23 20.07 9.22
CA ASN A 429 -13.36 19.73 10.08
C ASN A 429 -12.93 18.84 11.25
N PHE A 430 -12.08 17.82 10.99
CA PHE A 430 -11.56 16.96 12.04
C PHE A 430 -10.77 17.76 13.09
N ILE A 431 -9.87 18.66 12.66
CA ILE A 431 -9.11 19.50 13.60
C ILE A 431 -10.02 20.46 14.37
N SER A 432 -10.98 21.09 13.67
CA SER A 432 -11.86 22.09 14.28
C SER A 432 -12.80 21.47 15.34
N ASN A 433 -13.21 20.23 15.10
CA ASN A 433 -14.13 19.50 15.98
C ASN A 433 -13.43 18.53 16.93
N ILE A 434 -12.10 18.60 17.05
CA ILE A 434 -11.32 17.59 17.80
C ILE A 434 -11.69 17.49 19.28
N LEU A 435 -12.23 18.55 19.86
CA LEU A 435 -12.70 18.60 21.25
C LEU A 435 -14.19 18.16 21.39
N ASN A 436 -14.91 18.03 20.28
CA ASN A 436 -16.33 17.66 20.22
C ASN A 436 -16.55 16.48 19.27
N LEU A 437 -15.66 15.47 19.34
CA LEU A 437 -15.76 14.26 18.55
C LEU A 437 -16.99 13.44 18.94
N ASP A 438 -17.54 12.70 17.99
CA ASP A 438 -18.64 11.75 18.21
C ASP A 438 -18.27 10.72 19.29
N THR A 439 -19.28 10.25 20.05
CA THR A 439 -19.09 9.29 21.13
C THR A 439 -18.39 8.01 20.68
N GLU A 440 -18.61 7.54 19.46
CA GLU A 440 -17.94 6.37 18.89
C GLU A 440 -16.44 6.60 18.69
N ILE A 441 -16.05 7.77 18.18
CA ILE A 441 -14.64 8.15 18.03
C ILE A 441 -13.99 8.31 19.41
N ILE A 442 -14.69 8.93 20.37
CA ILE A 442 -14.18 9.06 21.74
C ILE A 442 -13.95 7.68 22.37
N ASN A 443 -14.88 6.73 22.20
CA ASN A 443 -14.73 5.38 22.69
C ASN A 443 -13.56 4.65 22.01
N LEU A 444 -13.44 4.76 20.69
CA LEU A 444 -12.31 4.21 19.93
C LEU A 444 -10.94 4.74 20.43
N LEU A 445 -10.86 6.03 20.74
CA LEU A 445 -9.65 6.65 21.29
C LEU A 445 -9.36 6.16 22.70
N LYS A 446 -10.38 6.08 23.57
CA LYS A 446 -10.26 5.55 24.93
C LYS A 446 -9.83 4.08 24.94
N ASP A 447 -10.46 3.24 24.11
CA ASP A 447 -10.07 1.83 23.94
C ASP A 447 -8.64 1.68 23.42
N SER A 448 -8.13 2.71 22.75
CA SER A 448 -6.76 2.80 22.25
C SER A 448 -5.80 3.44 23.26
N ASN A 449 -6.27 3.81 24.46
CA ASN A 449 -5.50 4.55 25.46
C ASN A 449 -4.93 5.87 24.91
N ILE A 450 -5.67 6.53 24.02
CA ILE A 450 -5.29 7.78 23.36
C ILE A 450 -6.16 8.91 23.89
N GLU A 451 -5.52 9.97 24.40
CA GLU A 451 -6.17 11.23 24.75
C GLU A 451 -5.65 12.35 23.84
N ILE A 452 -6.57 13.10 23.24
CA ILE A 452 -6.22 14.24 22.38
C ILE A 452 -6.51 15.53 23.11
N SER A 453 -5.50 16.42 23.19
CA SER A 453 -5.64 17.81 23.62
C SER A 453 -5.40 18.77 22.45
N GLN A 454 -5.51 20.07 22.67
CA GLN A 454 -5.37 21.09 21.61
C GLN A 454 -4.00 21.09 20.91
N ASP A 455 -2.96 20.59 21.56
CA ASP A 455 -1.58 20.67 21.10
C ASP A 455 -0.81 19.34 21.20
N LYS A 456 -1.41 18.33 21.84
CA LYS A 456 -0.73 17.08 22.14
C LYS A 456 -1.64 15.87 22.09
N ILE A 457 -1.09 14.76 21.66
CA ILE A 457 -1.72 13.43 21.74
C ILE A 457 -0.98 12.64 22.84
N ASN A 458 -1.68 12.35 23.90
CA ASN A 458 -1.19 11.53 25.00
C ASN A 458 -1.54 10.07 24.72
N LEU A 459 -0.58 9.19 24.92
CA LEU A 459 -0.75 7.75 24.83
C LEU A 459 -0.47 7.14 26.20
N LYS A 460 -1.50 6.59 26.83
CA LYS A 460 -1.38 5.86 28.09
C LYS A 460 -1.08 4.40 27.76
N LEU A 461 0.18 3.99 27.89
CA LEU A 461 0.58 2.60 27.68
C LEU A 461 0.56 1.92 29.04
N ASP A 462 -0.31 0.92 29.19
CA ASP A 462 -0.22 -0.08 30.28
C ASP A 462 0.95 -1.01 29.94
N LEU A 463 2.17 -0.56 30.26
CA LEU A 463 3.37 -1.33 30.00
C LEU A 463 3.49 -2.43 31.05
N LEU A 464 3.49 -3.67 30.60
CA LEU A 464 3.83 -4.83 31.42
C LEU A 464 5.29 -4.80 31.90
N ASP A 465 6.13 -3.90 31.35
CA ASP A 465 7.55 -3.78 31.67
C ASP A 465 7.97 -2.31 31.69
N GLU A 466 8.07 -1.72 32.88
CA GLU A 466 8.49 -0.32 33.10
C GLU A 466 9.94 -0.03 32.64
N ASN A 467 10.70 -1.06 32.29
CA ASN A 467 12.11 -1.00 31.90
C ASN A 467 12.33 -0.85 30.38
N ASP A 468 11.27 -0.74 29.57
CA ASP A 468 11.44 -0.62 28.13
C ASP A 468 11.89 0.80 27.75
N ILE A 469 13.21 0.98 27.72
CA ILE A 469 13.92 2.25 27.38
C ILE A 469 13.40 2.86 26.06
N PHE A 470 12.83 2.05 25.17
CA PHE A 470 12.28 2.50 23.89
C PHE A 470 11.00 3.33 24.04
N LEU A 471 10.21 3.10 25.10
CA LEU A 471 8.90 3.70 25.30
C LEU A 471 8.88 4.97 26.11
N LYS A 472 10.02 5.39 26.69
CA LYS A 472 10.13 6.73 27.28
C LYS A 472 10.09 7.77 26.16
N PHE A 473 8.88 8.14 25.76
CA PHE A 473 8.66 9.28 24.87
C PHE A 473 8.91 10.55 25.68
N ASP A 474 10.02 11.20 25.39
CA ASP A 474 10.36 12.48 26.02
C ASP A 474 9.43 13.56 25.47
N ASP A 475 8.50 14.02 26.30
CA ASP A 475 7.54 15.08 25.98
C ASP A 475 8.20 16.40 25.58
N LYS A 476 9.46 16.63 26.00
CA LYS A 476 10.21 17.84 25.66
C LYS A 476 10.50 18.00 24.17
N ASN A 477 10.47 16.89 23.42
CA ASN A 477 10.73 16.88 21.98
C ASN A 477 9.45 16.75 21.13
N TYR A 478 8.26 16.74 21.75
CA TYR A 478 6.99 16.70 21.01
C TYR A 478 6.69 18.08 20.43
N THR A 479 6.48 18.16 19.12
CA THR A 479 6.33 19.42 18.39
C THR A 479 4.96 19.50 17.71
N GLU A 480 4.54 20.69 17.32
CA GLU A 480 3.33 20.91 16.49
C GLU A 480 3.33 20.02 15.23
N ILE A 481 4.51 19.75 14.66
CA ILE A 481 4.65 18.83 13.51
C ILE A 481 4.26 17.40 13.89
N ASN A 482 4.66 16.92 15.07
CA ASN A 482 4.30 15.60 15.57
C ASN A 482 2.79 15.50 15.74
N TYR A 483 2.18 16.49 16.38
CA TYR A 483 0.77 16.57 16.63
C TYR A 483 -0.07 16.44 15.35
N PHE A 484 0.19 17.27 14.34
CA PHE A 484 -0.57 17.22 13.09
C PHE A 484 -0.34 15.94 12.28
N ASN A 485 0.86 15.36 12.32
CA ASN A 485 1.12 14.06 11.68
C ASN A 485 0.33 12.94 12.36
N GLU A 486 0.27 12.91 13.68
CA GLU A 486 -0.48 11.91 14.44
C GLU A 486 -1.99 12.09 14.26
N LEU A 487 -2.51 13.31 14.24
CA LEU A 487 -3.91 13.59 13.90
C LEU A 487 -4.29 13.05 12.51
N GLN A 488 -3.42 13.25 11.52
CA GLN A 488 -3.67 12.71 10.19
C GLN A 488 -3.65 11.17 10.16
N LEU A 489 -2.84 10.52 11.00
CA LEU A 489 -2.84 9.07 11.13
C LEU A 489 -4.14 8.57 11.75
N ILE A 490 -4.62 9.23 12.81
CA ILE A 490 -5.89 8.90 13.48
C ILE A 490 -7.05 9.06 12.50
N LEU A 491 -7.15 10.20 11.80
CA LEU A 491 -8.19 10.44 10.81
C LEU A 491 -8.23 9.36 9.72
N ARG A 492 -7.06 8.99 9.18
CA ARG A 492 -6.96 7.91 8.19
C ARG A 492 -7.39 6.56 8.75
N PHE A 493 -7.07 6.29 10.00
CA PHE A 493 -7.46 5.04 10.65
C PHE A 493 -8.97 4.95 10.81
N ILE A 494 -9.61 6.02 11.27
CA ILE A 494 -11.08 6.12 11.41
C ILE A 494 -11.73 5.89 10.04
N ARG A 495 -11.30 6.60 9.01
CA ARG A 495 -11.82 6.48 7.64
C ARG A 495 -11.72 5.08 7.04
N ASN A 496 -10.70 4.31 7.39
CA ASN A 496 -10.52 2.94 6.87
C ASN A 496 -11.39 1.90 7.61
N LYS A 497 -11.83 2.19 8.83
CA LYS A 497 -12.69 1.27 9.61
C LYS A 497 -14.17 1.42 9.28
N GLU A 498 -14.59 2.64 8.98
CA GLU A 498 -15.97 2.92 8.57
C GLU A 498 -15.94 3.86 7.35
N PRO A 499 -16.69 3.59 6.27
CA PRO A 499 -16.92 4.59 5.25
C PRO A 499 -17.83 5.68 5.86
N TYR A 500 -17.22 6.57 6.66
CA TYR A 500 -17.92 7.69 7.28
C TYR A 500 -18.45 8.62 6.21
N THR A 501 -19.74 8.69 6.08
CA THR A 501 -20.42 9.93 5.80
C THR A 501 -20.23 10.81 7.03
N ILE A 502 -19.29 11.77 6.96
CA ILE A 502 -19.24 12.85 7.94
C ILE A 502 -20.63 13.50 7.84
N SER A 503 -21.48 13.18 8.83
CA SER A 503 -22.81 13.77 8.91
C SER A 503 -22.68 15.29 8.96
N LYS A 504 -23.51 15.92 8.15
CA LYS A 504 -23.67 17.36 7.90
C LYS A 504 -23.64 18.24 9.13
#